data_744784502d6c5908a1c37b6017c106a0
#
_entry.id   744784502d6c5908a1c37b6017c106a0
#
_cell.length_a   1.000
_cell.length_b   1.000
_cell.length_c   1.000
_cell.angle_alpha   90.00
_cell.angle_beta   90.00
_cell.angle_gamma   90.00
#
_symmetry.space_group_name_H-M   'P 1'
#
loop_
_entity.id
_entity.type
_entity.pdbx_description
1 polymer ?
#
loop_
_entity_poly.entity_id
_entity_poly.type
_entity_poly.pdbx_seq_one_letter_code
_entity_poly.pdbx_strand_id
1 'polypeptide(L)'
;MAINLASKYSGKIAEKFTKESFVAGNASKEYDFAGVRSISVYTPVTVDLNDYKRSGKDRFGETIEMEDTVQEMELTQDKGFSISIDRGNNVDQMNIKGAGRMLNLQIREKVVPFMDRYTIEKWSKDAGQIAELSAAPTKDTIVGSIFDGATALDNALVPDADRYMYLPSTYYNMLRLSKEFLAVDNLAEKSLTKGLVGMVADMKVIKVPDSYFPDGLYFMITHKRSVLNPNKIKTMRILSDVQGIDGNVLEGRTYFDAFVVGAKADGVYSAVADGKQTALPVIGLSEASATITAVSGVTFYYTVDGTDPRYSKSAQVYSSAVTLTSGQTMKAYGKKAGEFPSGVSEKTYTA
;
A
#
# COMPACT_ATOMS: atom_id res chain seq x y z
N MET A 1 -32.97 4.27 -13.63
CA MET A 1 -32.88 5.63 -13.03
C MET A 1 -33.84 6.53 -13.78
N ALA A 2 -34.81 7.14 -13.08
CA ALA A 2 -35.76 8.07 -13.70
C ALA A 2 -35.02 9.33 -14.19
N ILE A 3 -35.26 9.72 -15.44
CA ILE A 3 -34.84 11.02 -15.99
C ILE A 3 -35.80 12.05 -15.42
N ASN A 4 -35.35 12.91 -14.53
CA ASN A 4 -36.14 14.01 -14.02
C ASN A 4 -36.30 15.08 -15.09
N LEU A 5 -37.44 15.12 -15.71
CA LEU A 5 -37.88 16.23 -16.59
C LEU A 5 -38.47 17.32 -15.69
N ALA A 6 -37.63 18.18 -15.14
CA ALA A 6 -38.11 19.30 -14.35
C ALA A 6 -38.42 20.50 -15.24
N SER A 7 -39.50 21.22 -14.94
CA SER A 7 -40.01 22.35 -15.72
C SER A 7 -39.16 23.64 -15.64
N LYS A 8 -38.13 23.65 -14.80
CA LYS A 8 -37.17 24.77 -14.69
C LYS A 8 -35.82 24.28 -14.22
N TYR A 9 -34.83 24.22 -15.11
CA TYR A 9 -33.45 23.88 -14.78
C TYR A 9 -32.66 25.12 -14.40
N SER A 10 -31.89 25.04 -13.30
CA SER A 10 -30.80 25.96 -13.05
C SER A 10 -29.73 25.75 -14.13
N GLY A 11 -29.23 26.80 -14.78
CA GLY A 11 -28.10 26.70 -15.72
C GLY A 11 -26.77 26.25 -15.08
N LYS A 12 -26.79 25.81 -13.82
CA LYS A 12 -25.63 25.33 -13.07
C LYS A 12 -25.88 23.90 -12.59
N ILE A 13 -24.94 23.00 -12.87
CA ILE A 13 -24.91 21.64 -12.31
C ILE A 13 -24.28 21.72 -10.92
N ALA A 14 -24.91 21.11 -9.94
CA ALA A 14 -24.30 20.88 -8.63
C ALA A 14 -23.30 19.71 -8.76
N GLU A 15 -22.04 20.01 -8.64
CA GLU A 15 -20.96 19.02 -8.59
C GLU A 15 -20.63 18.68 -7.13
N LYS A 16 -20.28 17.42 -6.87
CA LYS A 16 -19.77 17.01 -5.56
C LYS A 16 -18.37 17.59 -5.36
N PHE A 17 -18.05 17.91 -4.10
CA PHE A 17 -16.68 18.24 -3.75
C PHE A 17 -15.78 17.04 -3.97
N THR A 18 -14.66 17.26 -4.65
CA THR A 18 -13.65 16.23 -4.93
C THR A 18 -12.27 16.77 -4.59
N LYS A 19 -11.38 15.86 -4.19
CA LYS A 19 -9.96 16.17 -4.00
C LYS A 19 -9.14 15.46 -5.06
N GLU A 20 -7.94 15.97 -5.28
CA GLU A 20 -6.92 15.27 -6.06
C GLU A 20 -6.45 14.00 -5.31
N SER A 21 -5.72 13.11 -6.02
CA SER A 21 -5.21 11.89 -5.44
C SER A 21 -4.29 12.17 -4.23
N PHE A 22 -4.45 11.39 -3.18
CA PHE A 22 -3.62 11.47 -1.97
C PHE A 22 -2.30 10.71 -2.11
N VAL A 23 -2.25 9.71 -2.99
CA VAL A 23 -1.09 8.82 -3.16
C VAL A 23 -0.24 9.17 -4.39
N ALA A 24 -0.83 9.87 -5.38
CA ALA A 24 -0.11 10.28 -6.58
C ALA A 24 1.05 11.23 -6.23
N GLY A 25 2.25 10.91 -6.71
CA GLY A 25 3.46 11.69 -6.44
C GLY A 25 4.27 11.24 -5.22
N ASN A 26 3.70 10.44 -4.33
CA ASN A 26 4.35 9.95 -3.11
C ASN A 26 4.90 8.51 -3.26
N ALA A 27 4.83 7.96 -4.46
CA ALA A 27 5.36 6.65 -4.83
C ALA A 27 6.61 6.78 -5.71
N SER A 28 7.43 5.75 -5.72
CA SER A 28 8.59 5.66 -6.62
C SER A 28 8.15 5.47 -8.07
N LYS A 29 8.97 5.93 -8.98
CA LYS A 29 8.85 5.72 -10.43
C LYS A 29 10.08 4.98 -10.99
N GLU A 30 10.82 4.31 -10.12
CA GLU A 30 12.07 3.62 -10.49
C GLU A 30 11.81 2.44 -11.45
N TYR A 31 10.61 1.84 -11.40
CA TYR A 31 10.25 0.68 -12.21
C TYR A 31 9.16 1.03 -13.22
N ASP A 32 9.40 0.75 -14.50
CA ASP A 32 8.47 1.03 -15.60
C ASP A 32 7.81 -0.26 -16.09
N PHE A 33 6.47 -0.23 -16.18
CA PHE A 33 5.64 -1.33 -16.69
C PHE A 33 5.28 -1.16 -18.18
N ALA A 34 5.98 -0.29 -18.92
CA ALA A 34 5.73 -0.09 -20.34
C ALA A 34 5.93 -1.39 -21.13
N GLY A 35 4.91 -1.79 -21.89
CA GLY A 35 4.98 -2.97 -22.76
C GLY A 35 4.80 -4.34 -22.07
N VAL A 36 4.88 -4.44 -20.74
CA VAL A 36 4.83 -5.71 -20.00
C VAL A 36 3.71 -5.74 -18.96
N ARG A 37 3.20 -6.92 -18.64
CA ARG A 37 2.20 -7.14 -17.59
C ARG A 37 2.83 -7.30 -16.21
N SER A 38 3.99 -7.94 -16.17
CA SER A 38 4.75 -8.17 -14.94
C SER A 38 6.19 -7.71 -15.08
N ILE A 39 6.79 -7.35 -13.96
CA ILE A 39 8.21 -7.02 -13.83
C ILE A 39 8.80 -7.91 -12.76
N SER A 40 10.00 -8.46 -13.04
CA SER A 40 10.82 -9.15 -12.05
C SER A 40 11.88 -8.19 -11.53
N VAL A 41 11.87 -7.95 -10.22
CA VAL A 41 12.87 -7.14 -9.54
C VAL A 41 13.88 -8.07 -8.88
N TYR A 42 15.14 -7.96 -9.26
CA TYR A 42 16.25 -8.72 -8.70
C TYR A 42 16.88 -7.92 -7.56
N THR A 43 17.07 -8.56 -6.43
CA THR A 43 17.76 -7.98 -5.27
C THR A 43 18.93 -8.88 -4.91
N PRO A 44 20.20 -8.40 -5.06
CA PRO A 44 21.37 -9.17 -4.66
C PRO A 44 21.40 -9.36 -3.13
N VAL A 45 21.75 -10.56 -2.70
CA VAL A 45 21.93 -10.91 -1.29
C VAL A 45 23.37 -10.62 -0.91
N THR A 46 23.57 -9.81 0.13
CA THR A 46 24.89 -9.53 0.70
C THR A 46 25.28 -10.61 1.71
N VAL A 47 26.57 -10.84 1.88
CA VAL A 47 27.11 -11.81 2.85
C VAL A 47 27.69 -11.09 4.06
N ASP A 48 27.67 -11.78 5.19
CA ASP A 48 28.25 -11.27 6.44
C ASP A 48 29.77 -11.17 6.39
N LEU A 49 30.35 -10.31 7.23
CA LEU A 49 31.78 -10.17 7.34
C LEU A 49 32.37 -11.32 8.15
N ASN A 50 33.45 -11.90 7.64
CA ASN A 50 34.25 -12.89 8.34
C ASN A 50 35.48 -12.23 9.01
N ASP A 51 35.91 -12.78 10.13
CA ASP A 51 37.15 -12.37 10.76
C ASP A 51 38.36 -12.73 9.86
N TYR A 52 39.19 -11.74 9.53
CA TYR A 52 40.37 -11.95 8.69
C TYR A 52 41.43 -12.74 9.43
N LYS A 53 41.83 -13.90 8.89
CA LYS A 53 42.91 -14.73 9.41
C LYS A 53 44.25 -14.23 8.88
N ARG A 54 45.16 -13.85 9.78
CA ARG A 54 46.51 -13.32 9.37
C ARG A 54 47.47 -14.39 8.84
N SER A 55 47.14 -15.70 8.98
CA SER A 55 47.95 -16.82 8.55
C SER A 55 47.11 -17.95 8.00
N GLY A 56 47.65 -18.80 7.14
CA GLY A 56 46.93 -19.94 6.54
C GLY A 56 46.30 -19.63 5.19
N LYS A 57 45.48 -20.58 4.69
CA LYS A 57 44.60 -20.42 3.52
C LYS A 57 43.26 -19.82 3.96
N ASP A 58 42.47 -19.35 3.01
CA ASP A 58 41.11 -18.80 3.20
C ASP A 58 41.08 -17.68 4.24
N ARG A 59 42.01 -16.72 4.11
CA ARG A 59 42.18 -15.60 5.05
C ARG A 59 40.96 -14.69 5.16
N PHE A 60 40.18 -14.58 4.08
CA PHE A 60 38.93 -13.78 4.01
C PHE A 60 37.66 -14.59 4.37
N GLY A 61 37.80 -15.87 4.78
CA GLY A 61 36.73 -16.83 4.93
C GLY A 61 36.48 -17.63 3.66
N GLU A 62 35.45 -18.47 3.69
CA GLU A 62 35.03 -19.23 2.52
C GLU A 62 34.41 -18.32 1.47
N THR A 63 34.72 -18.54 0.18
CA THR A 63 34.12 -17.77 -0.91
C THR A 63 32.71 -18.27 -1.15
N ILE A 64 31.72 -17.39 -0.98
CA ILE A 64 30.32 -17.63 -1.23
C ILE A 64 29.93 -16.93 -2.53
N GLU A 65 29.23 -17.61 -3.42
CA GLU A 65 28.66 -17.01 -4.64
C GLU A 65 27.51 -16.06 -4.25
N MET A 66 27.46 -14.89 -4.89
CA MET A 66 26.39 -13.92 -4.64
C MET A 66 25.08 -14.44 -5.26
N GLU A 67 24.10 -14.62 -4.41
CA GLU A 67 22.75 -15.02 -4.81
C GLU A 67 21.83 -13.81 -5.00
N ASP A 68 20.79 -13.98 -5.79
CA ASP A 68 19.75 -12.96 -6.03
C ASP A 68 18.39 -13.46 -5.57
N THR A 69 17.63 -12.58 -4.91
CA THR A 69 16.20 -12.82 -4.68
C THR A 69 15.37 -12.15 -5.75
N VAL A 70 14.29 -12.78 -6.19
CA VAL A 70 13.43 -12.28 -7.26
C VAL A 70 12.03 -12.02 -6.73
N GLN A 71 11.59 -10.76 -6.84
CA GLN A 71 10.19 -10.38 -6.63
C GLN A 71 9.51 -10.20 -7.97
N GLU A 72 8.36 -10.85 -8.19
CA GLU A 72 7.52 -10.63 -9.37
C GLU A 72 6.33 -9.74 -9.02
N MET A 73 6.17 -8.65 -9.77
CA MET A 73 5.10 -7.68 -9.62
C MET A 73 4.22 -7.73 -10.86
N GLU A 74 2.99 -8.21 -10.74
CA GLU A 74 2.04 -8.36 -11.84
C GLU A 74 0.86 -7.40 -11.68
N LEU A 75 0.54 -6.64 -12.74
CA LEU A 75 -0.63 -5.75 -12.75
C LEU A 75 -1.91 -6.57 -12.81
N THR A 76 -2.82 -6.36 -11.83
CA THR A 76 -4.07 -7.12 -11.70
C THR A 76 -5.33 -6.28 -11.92
N GLN A 77 -5.27 -4.95 -11.75
CA GLN A 77 -6.44 -4.09 -11.79
C GLN A 77 -6.66 -3.48 -13.17
N ASP A 78 -7.62 -4.03 -13.93
CA ASP A 78 -8.07 -3.48 -15.22
C ASP A 78 -9.53 -3.04 -15.10
N LYS A 79 -9.78 -1.74 -15.05
CA LYS A 79 -11.09 -1.14 -14.80
C LYS A 79 -11.47 -0.19 -15.92
N GLY A 80 -12.72 -0.25 -16.34
CA GLY A 80 -13.26 0.62 -17.36
C GLY A 80 -14.64 1.15 -16.99
N PHE A 81 -15.03 2.22 -17.68
CA PHE A 81 -16.39 2.75 -17.66
C PHE A 81 -16.82 3.24 -19.05
N SER A 82 -18.11 3.20 -19.30
CA SER A 82 -18.73 3.81 -20.47
C SER A 82 -20.01 4.52 -20.05
N ILE A 83 -20.19 5.76 -20.49
CA ILE A 83 -21.35 6.62 -20.16
C ILE A 83 -21.82 7.28 -21.45
N SER A 84 -23.09 7.15 -21.79
CA SER A 84 -23.72 7.84 -22.91
C SER A 84 -24.38 9.15 -22.47
N ILE A 85 -24.25 10.18 -23.30
CA ILE A 85 -24.98 11.44 -23.18
C ILE A 85 -25.79 11.58 -24.47
N ASP A 86 -27.08 11.23 -24.39
CA ASP A 86 -28.03 11.36 -25.50
C ASP A 86 -28.23 12.84 -25.86
N ARG A 87 -28.28 13.14 -27.18
CA ARG A 87 -28.41 14.51 -27.68
C ARG A 87 -29.77 15.13 -27.33
N GLY A 88 -30.86 14.38 -27.53
CA GLY A 88 -32.21 14.84 -27.24
C GLY A 88 -32.37 15.18 -25.77
N ASN A 89 -32.02 14.26 -24.91
CA ASN A 89 -32.08 14.47 -23.46
C ASN A 89 -31.17 15.62 -22.98
N ASN A 90 -30.01 15.80 -23.60
CA ASN A 90 -29.12 16.90 -23.25
C ASN A 90 -29.66 18.28 -23.70
N VAL A 91 -30.30 18.34 -24.88
CA VAL A 91 -30.99 19.56 -25.38
C VAL A 91 -32.14 19.92 -24.45
N ASP A 92 -32.98 18.94 -24.06
CA ASP A 92 -34.10 19.13 -23.12
C ASP A 92 -33.61 19.61 -21.74
N GLN A 93 -32.36 19.32 -21.40
CA GLN A 93 -31.67 19.79 -20.21
C GLN A 93 -30.81 21.05 -20.46
N MET A 94 -31.10 21.83 -21.50
CA MET A 94 -30.37 23.06 -21.87
C MET A 94 -28.87 22.86 -22.13
N ASN A 95 -28.46 21.73 -22.66
CA ASN A 95 -27.06 21.38 -22.95
C ASN A 95 -26.11 21.49 -21.74
N ILE A 96 -26.58 21.21 -20.54
CA ILE A 96 -25.81 21.35 -19.31
C ILE A 96 -24.69 20.31 -19.22
N LYS A 97 -24.87 19.15 -19.87
CA LYS A 97 -23.92 18.02 -19.82
C LYS A 97 -22.85 18.14 -20.91
N GLY A 98 -21.91 19.07 -20.75
CA GLY A 98 -20.72 19.11 -21.61
C GLY A 98 -19.89 17.83 -21.44
N ALA A 99 -19.63 17.09 -22.54
CA ALA A 99 -18.97 15.77 -22.51
C ALA A 99 -17.63 15.80 -21.77
N GLY A 100 -16.76 16.78 -22.05
CA GLY A 100 -15.47 16.92 -21.37
C GLY A 100 -15.59 17.19 -19.86
N ARG A 101 -16.59 18.01 -19.46
CA ARG A 101 -16.86 18.27 -18.03
C ARG A 101 -17.34 17.01 -17.32
N MET A 102 -18.24 16.24 -17.94
CA MET A 102 -18.75 15.00 -17.37
C MET A 102 -17.66 13.93 -17.25
N LEU A 103 -16.78 13.83 -18.26
CA LEU A 103 -15.62 12.94 -18.19
C LEU A 103 -14.70 13.29 -17.02
N ASN A 104 -14.35 14.56 -16.85
CA ASN A 104 -13.53 15.02 -15.73
C ASN A 104 -14.20 14.76 -14.37
N LEU A 105 -15.52 14.95 -14.30
CA LEU A 105 -16.30 14.67 -13.10
C LEU A 105 -16.25 13.17 -12.73
N GLN A 106 -16.44 12.29 -13.73
CA GLN A 106 -16.36 10.84 -13.54
C GLN A 106 -14.96 10.42 -13.06
N ILE A 107 -13.89 10.99 -13.61
CA ILE A 107 -12.53 10.72 -13.18
C ILE A 107 -12.34 11.10 -11.71
N ARG A 108 -12.72 12.33 -11.34
CA ARG A 108 -12.53 12.85 -9.98
C ARG A 108 -13.40 12.18 -8.93
N GLU A 109 -14.65 11.85 -9.26
CA GLU A 109 -15.60 11.29 -8.28
C GLU A 109 -15.51 9.77 -8.14
N LYS A 110 -15.01 9.06 -9.16
CA LYS A 110 -15.02 7.60 -9.17
C LYS A 110 -13.65 6.97 -9.37
N VAL A 111 -12.92 7.38 -10.43
CA VAL A 111 -11.66 6.71 -10.78
C VAL A 111 -10.57 7.00 -9.74
N VAL A 112 -10.31 8.28 -9.44
CA VAL A 112 -9.27 8.66 -8.47
C VAL A 112 -9.55 8.08 -7.07
N PRO A 113 -10.77 8.23 -6.48
CA PRO A 113 -11.05 7.64 -5.17
C PRO A 113 -10.94 6.12 -5.13
N PHE A 114 -11.29 5.43 -6.22
CA PHE A 114 -11.14 3.97 -6.31
C PHE A 114 -9.67 3.57 -6.28
N MET A 115 -8.83 4.24 -7.10
CA MET A 115 -7.39 3.97 -7.15
C MET A 115 -6.71 4.24 -5.81
N ASP A 116 -7.03 5.37 -5.16
CA ASP A 116 -6.43 5.73 -3.88
C ASP A 116 -6.77 4.74 -2.77
N ARG A 117 -8.04 4.31 -2.67
CA ARG A 117 -8.48 3.29 -1.70
C ARG A 117 -7.75 1.97 -1.90
N TYR A 118 -7.72 1.50 -3.15
CA TYR A 118 -7.02 0.27 -3.50
C TYR A 118 -5.53 0.34 -3.15
N THR A 119 -4.89 1.47 -3.47
CA THR A 119 -3.46 1.68 -3.20
C THR A 119 -3.16 1.68 -1.70
N ILE A 120 -3.95 2.42 -0.89
CA ILE A 120 -3.79 2.46 0.57
C ILE A 120 -4.00 1.06 1.16
N GLU A 121 -5.05 0.34 0.74
CA GLU A 121 -5.31 -1.02 1.20
C GLU A 121 -4.16 -1.96 0.85
N LYS A 122 -3.67 -1.91 -0.39
CA LYS A 122 -2.61 -2.79 -0.87
C LYS A 122 -1.28 -2.52 -0.16
N TRP A 123 -0.87 -1.25 -0.07
CA TRP A 123 0.37 -0.88 0.62
C TRP A 123 0.33 -1.24 2.11
N SER A 124 -0.81 -1.03 2.77
CA SER A 124 -0.94 -1.35 4.20
C SER A 124 -0.91 -2.84 4.49
N LYS A 125 -1.46 -3.67 3.59
CA LYS A 125 -1.42 -5.14 3.72
C LYS A 125 -0.08 -5.74 3.32
N ASP A 126 0.61 -5.14 2.35
CA ASP A 126 1.93 -5.58 1.91
C ASP A 126 3.06 -4.84 2.65
N ALA A 127 2.78 -4.18 3.77
CA ALA A 127 3.78 -3.49 4.59
C ALA A 127 4.82 -4.48 5.16
N GLY A 128 6.08 -4.05 5.21
CA GLY A 128 7.15 -4.83 5.86
C GLY A 128 6.93 -4.92 7.36
N GLN A 129 6.44 -3.82 7.95
CA GLN A 129 6.19 -3.69 9.38
C GLN A 129 4.70 -3.45 9.63
N ILE A 130 4.05 -4.38 10.32
CA ILE A 130 2.66 -4.28 10.76
C ILE A 130 2.65 -4.41 12.27
N ALA A 131 2.13 -3.40 12.97
CA ALA A 131 2.05 -3.40 14.42
C ALA A 131 0.60 -3.29 14.89
N GLU A 132 0.17 -4.24 15.73
CA GLU A 132 -1.11 -4.18 16.41
C GLU A 132 -1.04 -3.23 17.61
N LEU A 133 -1.99 -2.32 17.68
CA LEU A 133 -2.17 -1.45 18.83
C LEU A 133 -3.28 -2.03 19.70
N SER A 134 -3.01 -2.24 20.98
CA SER A 134 -3.96 -2.81 21.96
C SER A 134 -5.24 -2.00 22.14
N ALA A 135 -5.23 -0.72 21.75
CA ALA A 135 -6.40 0.15 21.74
C ALA A 135 -6.30 1.18 20.62
N ALA A 136 -7.45 1.67 20.17
CA ALA A 136 -7.51 2.76 19.22
C ALA A 136 -6.78 4.02 19.75
N PRO A 137 -5.95 4.68 18.93
CA PRO A 137 -5.29 5.91 19.34
C PRO A 137 -6.28 6.98 19.79
N THR A 138 -5.95 7.67 20.88
CA THR A 138 -6.69 8.80 21.41
C THR A 138 -5.87 10.08 21.26
N LYS A 139 -6.43 11.25 21.62
CA LYS A 139 -5.68 12.51 21.60
C LYS A 139 -4.42 12.49 22.49
N ASP A 140 -4.39 11.65 23.53
CA ASP A 140 -3.28 11.57 24.47
C ASP A 140 -2.25 10.48 24.09
N THR A 141 -2.60 9.54 23.21
CA THR A 141 -1.72 8.41 22.82
C THR A 141 -1.27 8.47 21.36
N ILE A 142 -1.95 9.22 20.48
CA ILE A 142 -1.69 9.25 19.04
C ILE A 142 -0.25 9.68 18.71
N VAL A 143 0.29 10.64 19.45
CA VAL A 143 1.66 11.14 19.23
C VAL A 143 2.66 10.04 19.55
N GLY A 144 2.51 9.38 20.71
CA GLY A 144 3.35 8.23 21.08
C GLY A 144 3.34 7.15 20.02
N SER A 145 2.15 6.72 19.57
CA SER A 145 2.02 5.69 18.52
C SER A 145 2.69 6.10 17.19
N ILE A 146 2.66 7.37 16.82
CA ILE A 146 3.34 7.88 15.63
C ILE A 146 4.87 7.81 15.81
N PHE A 147 5.39 8.20 16.98
CA PHE A 147 6.81 8.11 17.27
C PHE A 147 7.30 6.67 17.36
N ASP A 148 6.47 5.72 17.85
CA ASP A 148 6.77 4.29 17.82
C ASP A 148 6.94 3.80 16.37
N GLY A 149 6.05 4.24 15.47
CA GLY A 149 6.17 3.95 14.04
C GLY A 149 7.41 4.57 13.40
N ALA A 150 7.76 5.82 13.75
CA ALA A 150 9.00 6.46 13.30
C ALA A 150 10.25 5.70 13.80
N THR A 151 10.28 5.33 15.08
CA THR A 151 11.35 4.54 15.68
C THR A 151 11.51 3.17 15.01
N ALA A 152 10.40 2.53 14.63
CA ALA A 152 10.43 1.27 13.90
C ALA A 152 11.13 1.41 12.53
N LEU A 153 10.86 2.51 11.80
CA LEU A 153 11.55 2.81 10.54
C LEU A 153 13.05 3.13 10.77
N ASP A 154 13.37 3.88 11.83
CA ASP A 154 14.76 4.23 12.16
C ASP A 154 15.59 3.00 12.50
N ASN A 155 15.04 2.08 13.29
CA ASN A 155 15.66 0.79 13.61
C ASN A 155 15.86 -0.09 12.37
N ALA A 156 15.01 0.06 11.35
CA ALA A 156 15.15 -0.60 10.07
C ALA A 156 16.06 0.17 9.08
N LEU A 157 16.77 1.21 9.55
CA LEU A 157 17.71 2.04 8.77
C LEU A 157 17.05 2.70 7.53
N VAL A 158 15.75 2.99 7.61
CA VAL A 158 15.04 3.70 6.54
C VAL A 158 15.42 5.18 6.58
N PRO A 159 15.79 5.81 5.46
CA PRO A 159 16.15 7.24 5.43
C PRO A 159 15.02 8.15 5.91
N ASP A 160 15.34 9.24 6.61
CA ASP A 160 14.34 10.21 7.12
C ASP A 160 13.69 11.02 6.00
N ALA A 161 14.42 11.27 4.92
CA ALA A 161 13.91 12.00 3.78
C ALA A 161 12.80 11.22 3.05
N ASP A 162 11.80 11.92 2.52
CA ASP A 162 10.71 11.34 1.73
C ASP A 162 9.84 10.29 2.46
N ARG A 163 9.69 10.44 3.77
CA ARG A 163 8.68 9.72 4.57
C ARG A 163 7.34 10.44 4.51
N TYR A 164 6.27 9.69 4.29
CA TYR A 164 4.89 10.16 4.20
C TYR A 164 4.03 9.40 5.19
N MET A 165 3.26 10.12 6.00
CA MET A 165 2.30 9.54 6.92
C MET A 165 0.89 9.79 6.41
N TYR A 166 0.15 8.72 6.12
CA TYR A 166 -1.27 8.76 5.76
C TYR A 166 -2.09 8.61 7.02
N LEU A 167 -2.88 9.65 7.33
CA LEU A 167 -3.64 9.72 8.57
C LEU A 167 -5.12 9.97 8.28
N PRO A 168 -6.04 9.11 8.77
CA PRO A 168 -7.48 9.35 8.70
C PRO A 168 -7.88 10.69 9.31
N SER A 169 -8.93 11.30 8.77
CA SER A 169 -9.39 12.63 9.24
C SER A 169 -9.70 12.65 10.73
N THR A 170 -10.22 11.55 11.27
CA THR A 170 -10.51 11.39 12.70
C THR A 170 -9.23 11.50 13.55
N TYR A 171 -8.21 10.71 13.22
CA TYR A 171 -6.94 10.71 13.96
C TYR A 171 -6.10 11.96 13.70
N TYR A 172 -6.22 12.57 12.51
CA TYR A 172 -5.62 13.87 12.24
C TYR A 172 -6.15 14.97 13.18
N ASN A 173 -7.46 14.96 13.47
CA ASN A 173 -8.05 15.89 14.42
C ASN A 173 -7.58 15.62 15.85
N MET A 174 -7.43 14.33 16.24
CA MET A 174 -6.86 13.95 17.55
C MET A 174 -5.42 14.42 17.70
N LEU A 175 -4.59 14.26 16.64
CA LEU A 175 -3.21 14.75 16.61
C LEU A 175 -3.14 16.27 16.85
N ARG A 176 -4.01 17.04 16.20
CA ARG A 176 -4.07 18.49 16.39
C ARG A 176 -4.49 18.92 17.81
N LEU A 177 -5.27 18.08 18.48
CA LEU A 177 -5.77 18.34 19.84
C LEU A 177 -4.88 17.72 20.92
N SER A 178 -3.78 17.06 20.56
CA SER A 178 -2.84 16.49 21.52
C SER A 178 -2.08 17.58 22.26
N LYS A 179 -1.79 17.33 23.53
CA LYS A 179 -1.08 18.30 24.41
C LYS A 179 0.35 18.54 23.93
N GLU A 180 1.02 17.49 23.47
CA GLU A 180 2.39 17.54 22.94
C GLU A 180 2.47 18.45 21.72
N PHE A 181 1.48 18.37 20.82
CA PHE A 181 1.43 19.19 19.62
C PHE A 181 1.08 20.65 19.96
N LEU A 182 0.17 20.88 20.91
CA LEU A 182 -0.20 22.23 21.38
C LEU A 182 0.93 22.91 22.20
N ALA A 183 1.73 22.13 22.94
CA ALA A 183 2.83 22.67 23.76
C ALA A 183 4.02 23.19 22.94
N VAL A 184 4.25 22.66 21.75
CA VAL A 184 5.28 23.11 20.80
C VAL A 184 4.88 24.41 20.07
N ASP A 185 3.65 24.86 20.27
CA ASP A 185 2.93 25.80 19.41
C ASP A 185 3.21 27.30 19.68
N ASN A 186 4.15 27.67 20.52
CA ASN A 186 4.64 29.05 20.54
C ASN A 186 5.37 29.49 19.26
N LEU A 187 5.77 28.49 18.41
CA LEU A 187 6.31 28.70 17.06
C LEU A 187 5.28 28.40 15.95
N ALA A 188 4.16 27.76 16.30
CA ALA A 188 3.20 27.22 15.34
C ALA A 188 1.90 28.04 15.22
N GLU A 189 1.79 29.23 15.84
CA GLU A 189 0.62 30.12 15.67
C GLU A 189 0.26 30.35 14.19
N LYS A 190 1.28 30.40 13.30
CA LYS A 190 1.06 30.49 11.86
C LYS A 190 0.55 29.19 11.24
N SER A 191 0.82 28.02 11.86
CA SER A 191 0.39 26.70 11.37
C SER A 191 -1.04 26.40 11.82
N LEU A 192 -1.40 26.74 13.04
CA LEU A 192 -2.76 26.58 13.58
C LEU A 192 -3.79 27.43 12.82
N THR A 193 -3.44 28.66 12.46
CA THR A 193 -4.34 29.55 11.70
C THR A 193 -4.70 28.98 10.32
N LYS A 194 -3.80 28.17 9.70
CA LYS A 194 -4.06 27.50 8.44
C LYS A 194 -4.59 26.06 8.59
N GLY A 195 -4.63 25.51 9.81
CA GLY A 195 -5.14 24.17 10.09
C GLY A 195 -4.35 23.05 9.43
N LEU A 196 -3.09 23.28 9.07
CA LEU A 196 -2.23 22.33 8.37
C LEU A 196 -1.16 21.80 9.32
N VAL A 197 -1.21 20.50 9.64
CA VAL A 197 -0.06 19.79 10.22
C VAL A 197 0.83 19.43 9.07
N GLY A 198 1.95 20.13 8.89
CA GLY A 198 2.85 19.91 7.76
C GLY A 198 3.75 18.69 7.92
N MET A 199 4.41 18.58 9.06
CA MET A 199 5.37 17.52 9.38
C MET A 199 5.27 17.11 10.85
N VAL A 200 5.42 15.82 11.12
CA VAL A 200 5.54 15.23 12.47
C VAL A 200 6.61 14.16 12.41
N ALA A 201 7.56 14.15 13.34
CA ALA A 201 8.69 13.21 13.36
C ALA A 201 9.36 13.09 11.96
N ASP A 202 9.68 14.26 11.36
CA ASP A 202 10.29 14.39 10.02
C ASP A 202 9.47 13.80 8.85
N MET A 203 8.24 13.36 9.10
CA MET A 203 7.31 12.80 8.11
C MET A 203 6.29 13.83 7.63
N LYS A 204 6.04 13.86 6.32
CA LYS A 204 4.96 14.67 5.72
C LYS A 204 3.61 14.05 6.01
N VAL A 205 2.73 14.79 6.69
CA VAL A 205 1.39 14.32 7.07
C VAL A 205 0.39 14.56 5.95
N ILE A 206 -0.26 13.49 5.51
CA ILE A 206 -1.31 13.52 4.49
C ILE A 206 -2.64 13.16 5.15
N LYS A 207 -3.52 14.15 5.28
CA LYS A 207 -4.88 13.93 5.79
C LYS A 207 -5.74 13.29 4.70
N VAL A 208 -6.26 12.10 4.98
CA VAL A 208 -7.09 11.30 4.07
C VAL A 208 -8.48 11.09 4.70
N PRO A 209 -9.57 11.04 3.93
CA PRO A 209 -10.89 10.70 4.46
C PRO A 209 -10.88 9.29 5.07
N ASP A 210 -11.59 9.10 6.19
CA ASP A 210 -11.64 7.83 6.92
C ASP A 210 -12.12 6.66 6.02
N SER A 211 -13.02 6.95 5.07
CA SER A 211 -13.56 5.96 4.12
C SER A 211 -12.55 5.40 3.10
N TYR A 212 -11.33 5.91 3.07
CA TYR A 212 -10.26 5.43 2.20
C TYR A 212 -9.39 4.36 2.86
N PHE A 213 -9.49 4.24 4.18
CA PHE A 213 -8.74 3.26 4.95
C PHE A 213 -9.50 1.94 5.02
N PRO A 214 -8.81 0.79 4.89
CA PRO A 214 -9.41 -0.50 5.19
C PRO A 214 -9.76 -0.61 6.67
N ASP A 215 -10.73 -1.48 6.98
CA ASP A 215 -11.14 -1.72 8.36
C ASP A 215 -9.95 -2.19 9.22
N GLY A 216 -9.81 -1.57 10.38
CA GLY A 216 -8.74 -1.88 11.33
C GLY A 216 -7.40 -1.18 11.08
N LEU A 217 -7.24 -0.34 10.04
CA LEU A 217 -6.04 0.46 9.85
C LEU A 217 -6.18 1.83 10.53
N TYR A 218 -5.33 2.12 11.49
CA TYR A 218 -5.31 3.41 12.17
C TYR A 218 -4.51 4.47 11.42
N PHE A 219 -3.31 4.15 11.00
CA PHE A 219 -2.49 5.00 10.15
C PHE A 219 -1.41 4.16 9.45
N MET A 220 -0.80 4.75 8.42
CA MET A 220 0.27 4.13 7.66
C MET A 220 1.38 5.13 7.41
N ILE A 221 2.63 4.69 7.56
CA ILE A 221 3.82 5.46 7.19
C ILE A 221 4.47 4.77 6.00
N THR A 222 4.87 5.52 4.99
CA THR A 222 5.56 4.98 3.82
C THR A 222 6.78 5.82 3.47
N HIS A 223 7.86 5.16 3.09
CA HIS A 223 8.96 5.82 2.43
C HIS A 223 8.75 5.75 0.91
N LYS A 224 8.97 6.87 0.21
CA LYS A 224 8.68 7.00 -1.24
C LYS A 224 9.28 5.89 -2.10
N ARG A 225 10.52 5.45 -1.81
CA ARG A 225 11.21 4.41 -2.58
C ARG A 225 10.74 3.00 -2.27
N SER A 226 9.95 2.81 -1.22
CA SER A 226 9.42 1.50 -0.82
C SER A 226 8.14 1.13 -1.55
N VAL A 227 7.44 2.12 -2.09
CA VAL A 227 6.10 1.94 -2.66
C VAL A 227 6.03 2.33 -4.12
N LEU A 228 5.23 1.58 -4.89
CA LEU A 228 4.98 1.81 -6.31
C LEU A 228 3.47 1.91 -6.55
N ASN A 229 3.10 2.78 -7.49
CA ASN A 229 1.73 2.91 -7.97
C ASN A 229 1.74 3.05 -9.51
N PRO A 230 2.09 1.97 -10.23
CA PRO A 230 2.13 1.99 -11.69
C PRO A 230 0.73 2.10 -12.29
N ASN A 231 0.59 2.98 -13.25
CA ASN A 231 -0.61 3.12 -14.07
C ASN A 231 -0.22 3.03 -15.55
N LYS A 232 -0.36 1.82 -16.12
CA LYS A 232 0.11 1.49 -17.47
C LYS A 232 -0.79 2.04 -18.56
N ILE A 233 -2.10 1.96 -18.37
CA ILE A 233 -3.10 2.44 -19.36
C ILE A 233 -4.01 3.42 -18.65
N LYS A 234 -4.05 4.64 -19.14
CA LYS A 234 -4.97 5.67 -18.73
C LYS A 234 -5.60 6.27 -20.00
N THR A 235 -6.52 5.50 -20.59
CA THR A 235 -7.24 5.96 -21.78
C THR A 235 -8.55 6.60 -21.35
N MET A 236 -8.75 7.86 -21.73
CA MET A 236 -9.98 8.61 -21.52
C MET A 236 -10.35 9.24 -22.84
N ARG A 237 -11.52 8.90 -23.39
CA ARG A 237 -11.95 9.36 -24.70
C ARG A 237 -13.41 9.76 -24.74
N ILE A 238 -13.73 10.65 -25.64
CA ILE A 238 -15.08 11.08 -25.98
C ILE A 238 -15.30 10.66 -27.41
N LEU A 239 -16.29 9.82 -27.63
CA LEU A 239 -16.72 9.37 -28.97
C LEU A 239 -18.01 10.08 -29.33
N SER A 240 -18.05 10.68 -30.52
CA SER A 240 -19.26 11.22 -31.12
C SER A 240 -19.77 10.25 -32.18
N ASP A 241 -21.08 10.24 -32.39
CA ASP A 241 -21.75 9.45 -33.44
C ASP A 241 -21.46 7.94 -33.40
N VAL A 242 -21.52 7.37 -32.21
CA VAL A 242 -21.38 5.91 -32.02
C VAL A 242 -22.64 5.21 -32.52
N GLN A 243 -22.49 4.08 -33.21
CA GLN A 243 -23.58 3.29 -33.75
C GLN A 243 -24.62 2.98 -32.66
N GLY A 244 -25.89 3.32 -32.92
CA GLY A 244 -27.02 3.08 -32.01
C GLY A 244 -27.19 4.11 -30.89
N ILE A 245 -26.38 5.20 -30.86
CA ILE A 245 -26.48 6.28 -29.86
C ILE A 245 -26.40 7.62 -30.57
N ASP A 246 -27.48 8.43 -30.49
CA ASP A 246 -27.45 9.82 -30.93
C ASP A 246 -26.90 10.69 -29.80
N GLY A 247 -25.59 11.01 -29.88
CA GLY A 247 -24.93 11.83 -28.84
C GLY A 247 -23.46 11.48 -28.64
N ASN A 248 -22.97 11.68 -27.40
CA ASN A 248 -21.59 11.39 -27.04
C ASN A 248 -21.48 10.20 -26.09
N VAL A 249 -20.48 9.37 -26.30
CA VAL A 249 -20.08 8.30 -25.37
C VAL A 249 -18.76 8.65 -24.74
N LEU A 250 -18.71 8.65 -23.42
CA LEU A 250 -17.53 8.87 -22.60
C LEU A 250 -17.00 7.54 -22.16
N GLU A 251 -15.79 7.20 -22.54
CA GLU A 251 -15.15 5.93 -22.16
C GLU A 251 -13.84 6.18 -21.44
N GLY A 252 -13.59 5.39 -20.41
CA GLY A 252 -12.32 5.37 -19.72
C GLY A 252 -11.88 3.97 -19.41
N ARG A 253 -10.56 3.72 -19.47
CA ARG A 253 -9.92 2.50 -19.03
C ARG A 253 -8.68 2.84 -18.24
N THR A 254 -8.52 2.18 -17.12
CA THR A 254 -7.35 2.31 -16.23
C THR A 254 -6.81 0.93 -15.92
N TYR A 255 -5.54 0.66 -16.29
CA TYR A 255 -4.84 -0.56 -15.97
C TYR A 255 -3.68 -0.25 -15.05
N PHE A 256 -3.81 -0.62 -13.77
CA PHE A 256 -2.92 -0.18 -12.69
C PHE A 256 -2.78 -1.26 -11.62
N ASP A 257 -1.85 -1.05 -10.71
CA ASP A 257 -1.73 -1.78 -9.45
C ASP A 257 -0.97 -0.94 -8.40
N ALA A 258 -0.72 -1.54 -7.24
CA ALA A 258 0.07 -0.96 -6.16
C ALA A 258 0.97 -2.04 -5.56
N PHE A 259 2.25 -1.72 -5.35
CA PHE A 259 3.23 -2.68 -4.85
C PHE A 259 4.09 -2.07 -3.74
N VAL A 260 4.59 -2.96 -2.88
CA VAL A 260 5.69 -2.68 -1.96
C VAL A 260 6.92 -3.43 -2.47
N VAL A 261 8.05 -2.76 -2.57
CA VAL A 261 9.32 -3.37 -3.01
C VAL A 261 9.90 -4.19 -1.86
N GLY A 262 10.03 -5.50 -2.02
CA GLY A 262 10.41 -6.42 -0.93
C GLY A 262 11.73 -6.06 -0.24
N ALA A 263 12.75 -5.68 -1.01
CA ALA A 263 14.04 -5.22 -0.49
C ALA A 263 13.96 -3.91 0.34
N LYS A 264 12.86 -3.16 0.23
CA LYS A 264 12.62 -1.88 0.91
C LYS A 264 11.31 -1.91 1.70
N ALA A 265 10.77 -3.09 1.96
CA ALA A 265 9.44 -3.26 2.56
C ALA A 265 9.35 -2.68 3.98
N ASP A 266 10.44 -2.72 4.74
CA ASP A 266 10.53 -2.13 6.07
C ASP A 266 10.35 -0.60 6.08
N GLY A 267 10.42 0.05 4.91
CA GLY A 267 10.02 1.45 4.74
C GLY A 267 8.51 1.67 4.69
N VAL A 268 7.70 0.64 4.92
CA VAL A 268 6.25 0.74 5.07
C VAL A 268 5.84 0.19 6.43
N TYR A 269 5.25 1.04 7.26
CA TYR A 269 4.74 0.71 8.58
C TYR A 269 3.21 0.91 8.62
N SER A 270 2.48 -0.08 9.13
CA SER A 270 1.04 -0.04 9.29
C SER A 270 0.66 -0.26 10.75
N ALA A 271 0.00 0.71 11.37
CA ALA A 271 -0.59 0.57 12.70
C ALA A 271 -2.01 0.06 12.57
N VAL A 272 -2.27 -1.13 13.10
CA VAL A 272 -3.55 -1.82 12.94
C VAL A 272 -4.22 -2.07 14.29
N ALA A 273 -5.52 -2.34 14.26
CA ALA A 273 -6.30 -2.65 15.46
C ALA A 273 -5.96 -4.05 15.97
N ASP A 274 -6.07 -4.22 17.29
CA ASP A 274 -5.94 -5.50 17.97
C ASP A 274 -6.87 -6.56 17.36
N GLY A 275 -6.33 -7.77 17.13
CA GLY A 275 -7.03 -8.88 16.49
C GLY A 275 -7.35 -8.71 15.00
N LYS A 276 -6.76 -7.70 14.34
CA LYS A 276 -6.87 -7.51 12.89
C LYS A 276 -5.67 -8.01 12.09
N GLN A 277 -4.60 -8.39 12.76
CA GLN A 277 -3.47 -9.06 12.12
C GLN A 277 -3.58 -10.57 12.31
N THR A 278 -3.34 -11.31 11.24
CA THR A 278 -3.26 -12.78 11.30
C THR A 278 -2.13 -13.19 12.23
N ALA A 279 -2.38 -14.15 13.13
CA ALA A 279 -1.38 -14.63 14.08
C ALA A 279 -0.13 -15.17 13.37
N LEU A 280 1.02 -14.99 14.01
CA LEU A 280 2.30 -15.52 13.53
C LEU A 280 2.24 -17.03 13.34
N PRO A 281 2.77 -17.58 12.22
CA PRO A 281 2.89 -19.03 12.05
C PRO A 281 3.77 -19.67 13.12
N VAL A 282 3.31 -20.77 13.70
CA VAL A 282 4.12 -21.56 14.61
C VAL A 282 4.78 -22.69 13.82
N ILE A 283 6.10 -22.58 13.62
CA ILE A 283 6.89 -23.59 12.90
C ILE A 283 7.44 -24.59 13.91
N GLY A 284 6.98 -25.84 13.82
CA GLY A 284 7.56 -26.99 14.51
C GLY A 284 8.67 -27.61 13.67
N LEU A 285 9.76 -28.05 14.31
CA LEU A 285 10.85 -28.79 13.67
C LEU A 285 11.08 -30.09 14.42
N SER A 286 10.97 -31.22 13.71
CA SER A 286 11.29 -32.54 14.23
C SER A 286 12.27 -33.18 13.26
N GLU A 287 13.52 -33.36 13.70
CA GLU A 287 14.63 -33.73 12.83
C GLU A 287 14.66 -32.76 11.61
N ALA A 288 14.74 -33.27 10.40
CA ALA A 288 14.73 -32.51 9.17
C ALA A 288 13.30 -32.08 8.72
N SER A 289 12.24 -32.43 9.45
CA SER A 289 10.85 -32.19 9.04
C SER A 289 10.30 -30.91 9.70
N ALA A 290 10.02 -29.88 8.91
CA ALA A 290 9.39 -28.65 9.34
C ALA A 290 7.88 -28.70 9.11
N THR A 291 7.11 -28.33 10.14
CA THR A 291 5.65 -28.30 10.10
C THR A 291 5.13 -26.93 10.54
N ILE A 292 4.01 -26.48 9.97
CA ILE A 292 3.30 -25.26 10.41
C ILE A 292 2.01 -25.71 11.08
N THR A 293 1.76 -25.21 12.30
CA THR A 293 0.51 -25.48 13.00
C THR A 293 -0.66 -24.83 12.24
N ALA A 294 -1.62 -25.64 11.83
CA ALA A 294 -2.79 -25.17 11.08
C ALA A 294 -3.68 -24.27 11.95
N VAL A 295 -4.12 -23.14 11.38
CA VAL A 295 -5.09 -22.22 11.98
C VAL A 295 -6.28 -22.08 11.02
N SER A 296 -7.49 -22.18 11.56
CA SER A 296 -8.71 -22.14 10.74
C SER A 296 -8.83 -20.85 9.93
N GLY A 297 -9.06 -20.98 8.63
CA GLY A 297 -9.22 -19.86 7.69
C GLY A 297 -7.92 -19.15 7.31
N VAL A 298 -6.76 -19.60 7.78
CA VAL A 298 -5.45 -19.05 7.42
C VAL A 298 -4.80 -19.89 6.34
N THR A 299 -4.33 -19.23 5.27
CA THR A 299 -3.44 -19.84 4.28
C THR A 299 -2.02 -19.44 4.61
N PHE A 300 -1.14 -20.45 4.79
CA PHE A 300 0.27 -20.22 5.04
C PHE A 300 1.08 -20.31 3.75
N TYR A 301 2.05 -19.43 3.64
CA TYR A 301 3.04 -19.41 2.55
C TYR A 301 4.42 -19.55 3.18
N TYR A 302 5.32 -20.24 2.51
CA TYR A 302 6.67 -20.45 2.99
C TYR A 302 7.73 -20.43 1.89
N THR A 303 8.98 -20.19 2.30
CA THR A 303 10.20 -20.35 1.50
C THR A 303 11.21 -21.18 2.30
N VAL A 304 12.16 -21.81 1.61
CA VAL A 304 13.25 -22.59 2.24
C VAL A 304 14.65 -22.08 1.83
N ASP A 305 14.67 -21.05 0.99
CA ASP A 305 15.86 -20.40 0.46
C ASP A 305 16.29 -19.16 1.28
N GLY A 306 15.70 -18.95 2.46
CA GLY A 306 15.98 -17.81 3.34
C GLY A 306 15.33 -16.49 2.89
N THR A 307 14.64 -16.45 1.74
CA THR A 307 13.94 -15.26 1.26
C THR A 307 12.66 -14.98 2.05
N ASP A 308 12.18 -13.72 2.03
CA ASP A 308 10.90 -13.38 2.66
C ASP A 308 9.74 -13.88 1.78
N PRO A 309 8.90 -14.81 2.29
CA PRO A 309 7.81 -15.40 1.51
C PRO A 309 6.70 -14.40 1.12
N ARG A 310 6.65 -13.22 1.69
CA ARG A 310 5.68 -12.17 1.33
C ARG A 310 5.97 -11.57 -0.03
N TYR A 311 7.24 -11.54 -0.45
CA TYR A 311 7.70 -10.84 -1.65
C TYR A 311 8.44 -11.76 -2.63
N SER A 312 8.86 -12.95 -2.21
CA SER A 312 9.63 -13.86 -3.05
C SER A 312 8.76 -14.61 -4.06
N LYS A 313 9.29 -14.76 -5.27
CA LYS A 313 8.68 -15.63 -6.31
C LYS A 313 8.76 -17.10 -5.93
N SER A 314 9.71 -17.51 -5.09
CA SER A 314 9.88 -18.90 -4.63
C SER A 314 8.87 -19.32 -3.57
N ALA A 315 8.03 -18.39 -3.07
CA ALA A 315 7.04 -18.67 -2.04
C ALA A 315 6.02 -19.72 -2.50
N GLN A 316 5.82 -20.74 -1.66
CA GLN A 316 4.89 -21.83 -1.89
C GLN A 316 3.77 -21.84 -0.85
N VAL A 317 2.60 -22.35 -1.26
CA VAL A 317 1.49 -22.57 -0.31
C VAL A 317 1.81 -23.82 0.54
N TYR A 318 1.74 -23.67 1.87
CA TYR A 318 1.96 -24.80 2.77
C TYR A 318 0.75 -25.74 2.78
N SER A 319 1.00 -27.01 2.52
CA SER A 319 -0.02 -28.08 2.55
C SER A 319 0.37 -29.28 3.41
N SER A 320 1.67 -29.56 3.58
CA SER A 320 2.22 -30.70 4.31
C SER A 320 3.61 -30.38 4.82
N ALA A 321 4.13 -31.24 5.71
CA ALA A 321 5.47 -31.13 6.24
C ALA A 321 6.53 -31.01 5.14
N VAL A 322 7.51 -30.13 5.37
CA VAL A 322 8.59 -29.79 4.41
C VAL A 322 9.91 -30.34 4.97
N THR A 323 10.64 -31.10 4.15
CA THR A 323 11.96 -31.60 4.53
C THR A 323 13.02 -30.53 4.28
N LEU A 324 13.82 -30.21 5.29
CA LEU A 324 14.92 -29.26 5.22
C LEU A 324 16.26 -30.01 5.19
N THR A 325 17.24 -29.46 4.49
CA THR A 325 18.64 -29.90 4.59
C THR A 325 19.35 -29.08 5.69
N SER A 326 20.45 -29.61 6.24
CA SER A 326 21.22 -28.90 7.26
C SER A 326 21.66 -27.53 6.78
N GLY A 327 21.41 -26.49 7.60
CA GLY A 327 21.66 -25.09 7.28
C GLY A 327 20.50 -24.38 6.59
N GLN A 328 19.47 -25.08 6.11
CA GLN A 328 18.31 -24.41 5.50
C GLN A 328 17.40 -23.77 6.54
N THR A 329 16.88 -22.58 6.18
CA THR A 329 15.92 -21.81 6.98
C THR A 329 14.57 -21.77 6.30
N MET A 330 13.56 -22.33 6.97
CA MET A 330 12.17 -22.12 6.56
C MET A 330 11.66 -20.80 7.11
N LYS A 331 11.19 -19.92 6.22
CA LYS A 331 10.44 -18.72 6.57
C LYS A 331 8.99 -18.89 6.17
N ALA A 332 8.06 -18.44 7.01
CA ALA A 332 6.64 -18.58 6.73
C ALA A 332 5.84 -17.39 7.23
N TYR A 333 4.74 -17.07 6.53
CA TYR A 333 3.73 -16.12 6.98
C TYR A 333 2.32 -16.64 6.68
N GLY A 334 1.34 -16.10 7.41
CA GLY A 334 -0.07 -16.45 7.26
C GLY A 334 -0.89 -15.32 6.66
N LYS A 335 -1.89 -15.68 5.88
CA LYS A 335 -2.86 -14.75 5.29
C LYS A 335 -4.27 -15.23 5.50
N LYS A 336 -5.12 -14.38 6.06
CA LYS A 336 -6.54 -14.64 6.28
C LYS A 336 -7.39 -13.56 5.63
N ALA A 337 -8.51 -13.95 5.04
CA ALA A 337 -9.42 -13.00 4.40
C ALA A 337 -9.98 -12.01 5.43
N GLY A 338 -9.92 -10.71 5.12
CA GLY A 338 -10.43 -9.64 5.99
C GLY A 338 -9.46 -9.18 7.09
N GLU A 339 -8.29 -9.83 7.24
CA GLU A 339 -7.23 -9.44 8.18
C GLU A 339 -5.98 -8.95 7.44
N PHE A 340 -5.09 -8.29 8.17
CA PHE A 340 -3.74 -7.98 7.70
C PHE A 340 -2.89 -9.25 7.79
N PRO A 341 -1.92 -9.45 6.88
CA PRO A 341 -1.03 -10.59 6.93
C PRO A 341 -0.25 -10.64 8.25
N SER A 342 0.17 -11.84 8.64
CA SER A 342 1.06 -12.01 9.78
C SER A 342 2.46 -11.46 9.49
N GLY A 343 3.25 -11.27 10.55
CA GLY A 343 4.69 -11.21 10.42
C GLY A 343 5.27 -12.52 9.88
N VAL A 344 6.56 -12.54 9.63
CA VAL A 344 7.30 -13.74 9.19
C VAL A 344 7.89 -14.45 10.39
N SER A 345 7.62 -15.75 10.50
CA SER A 345 8.32 -16.65 11.43
C SER A 345 9.39 -17.39 10.67
N GLU A 346 10.50 -17.69 11.33
CA GLU A 346 11.60 -18.44 10.74
C GLU A 346 12.10 -19.56 11.66
N LYS A 347 12.62 -20.62 11.04
CA LYS A 347 13.23 -21.75 11.72
C LYS A 347 14.32 -22.35 10.85
N THR A 348 15.53 -22.46 11.41
CA THR A 348 16.70 -23.08 10.74
C THR A 348 16.86 -24.50 11.24
N TYR A 349 17.09 -25.45 10.33
CA TYR A 349 17.48 -26.81 10.64
C TYR A 349 19.00 -26.91 10.71
N THR A 350 19.51 -27.38 11.83
CA THR A 350 20.94 -27.69 12.05
C THR A 350 21.02 -29.15 12.42
N ALA A 351 21.69 -29.97 11.57
CA ALA A 351 21.87 -31.41 11.80
C ALA A 351 22.92 -31.67 12.87
#